data_230554f5adbbd9a15fa764d97af67f22
#
_entry.id   230554f5adbbd9a15fa764d97af67f22
#
_cell.length_a   1.000
_cell.length_b   1.000
_cell.length_c   1.000
_cell.angle_alpha   90.00
_cell.angle_beta   90.00
_cell.angle_gamma   90.00
#
_symmetry.space_group_name_H-M   'P 1'
#
loop_
_entity.id
_entity.type
_entity.pdbx_description
1 polymer ?
#
loop_
_entity_poly.entity_id
_entity_poly.type
_entity_poly.pdbx_seq_one_letter_code
_entity_poly.pdbx_strand_id
1 'polypeptide(L)'
;MTGFSVSVLRALFQKNIRLNPLDNIAVTTFLLMIVSPKFLLTTGGQLTLFYAFVISMISHKFSELKGIRKLLTESSVISLSVLPLLILDFHIFQPFSILLTIGFGFLFDVILLPLLLGTFLLSLIGYNFNINHIFQILEWLIHEVDLPLHYPLVLGNSRPIELLILFFLIGLLIDNLFKKRRRIIFSGLIVCSFFICKNPIYPSITAVDIGQGDSIFLQDKFNKETILIDTGGRLALPQESWQKPQSQTNAERTLIPYLESVGVSQIDQLILTHTDADHVGDFLNLADKIKIKEIWVSPGELTNNHFVEKLKKAKVAIHVSKVGDEIPIFDSALQVLSNGYTGKGDNNDSIVTYGNFYHTKFLFTGDLEQEGEKELLKNYPKLKVDVLKVGHHGSKTSSNPDFIKEINPKLALISVGKENRYGHPNQETLETLKKYQIRILRTDQKGALKLMQINQQWRIQTVR
;
A
#
# COMPACT_ATOMS: atom_id res chain seq x y z
N MET A 1 -25.69 -13.81 8.83
CA MET A 1 -25.44 -14.13 10.24
C MET A 1 -24.14 -13.47 10.62
N THR A 2 -24.18 -12.35 11.33
CA THR A 2 -23.01 -11.78 11.97
C THR A 2 -22.62 -12.73 13.09
N GLY A 3 -21.66 -13.65 12.83
CA GLY A 3 -21.08 -14.49 13.86
C GLY A 3 -20.67 -13.59 15.01
N PHE A 4 -20.80 -14.06 16.24
CA PHE A 4 -20.32 -13.36 17.43
C PHE A 4 -18.89 -12.90 17.17
N SER A 5 -18.69 -11.58 17.05
CA SER A 5 -17.33 -11.07 16.84
C SER A 5 -16.49 -11.48 18.05
N VAL A 6 -15.21 -11.77 17.81
CA VAL A 6 -14.26 -12.13 18.87
C VAL A 6 -14.30 -11.13 20.03
N SER A 7 -14.50 -9.84 19.71
CA SER A 7 -14.62 -8.76 20.69
C SER A 7 -15.84 -8.92 21.61
N VAL A 8 -16.99 -9.33 21.08
CA VAL A 8 -18.21 -9.57 21.86
C VAL A 8 -18.04 -10.79 22.75
N LEU A 9 -17.52 -11.91 22.21
CA LEU A 9 -17.23 -13.10 23.01
C LEU A 9 -16.26 -12.79 24.14
N ARG A 10 -15.18 -12.04 23.85
CA ARG A 10 -14.25 -11.58 24.88
C ARG A 10 -14.95 -10.79 25.97
N ALA A 11 -15.76 -9.80 25.61
CA ALA A 11 -16.46 -8.96 26.59
C ALA A 11 -17.43 -9.78 27.48
N LEU A 12 -18.14 -10.75 26.90
CA LEU A 12 -19.02 -11.65 27.62
C LEU A 12 -18.26 -12.54 28.62
N PHE A 13 -17.18 -13.16 28.21
CA PHE A 13 -16.34 -13.97 29.10
C PHE A 13 -15.73 -13.12 30.20
N GLN A 14 -15.17 -11.97 29.87
CA GLN A 14 -14.53 -11.08 30.82
C GLN A 14 -15.50 -10.54 31.87
N LYS A 15 -16.74 -10.26 31.50
CA LYS A 15 -17.78 -9.80 32.44
C LYS A 15 -18.22 -10.87 33.46
N ASN A 16 -18.26 -12.14 33.04
CA ASN A 16 -18.78 -13.24 33.85
C ASN A 16 -17.71 -13.90 34.74
N ILE A 17 -16.43 -13.67 34.48
CA ILE A 17 -15.32 -14.25 35.22
C ILE A 17 -14.81 -13.22 36.22
N ARG A 18 -15.00 -13.50 37.54
CA ARG A 18 -14.55 -12.61 38.62
C ARG A 18 -13.13 -12.95 39.07
N LEU A 19 -12.14 -12.57 38.24
CA LEU A 19 -10.73 -12.73 38.53
C LEU A 19 -10.03 -11.37 38.52
N ASN A 20 -8.76 -11.34 38.93
CA ASN A 20 -7.91 -10.17 38.69
C ASN A 20 -7.86 -9.82 37.18
N PRO A 21 -7.72 -8.56 36.82
CA PRO A 21 -7.79 -8.14 35.39
C PRO A 21 -6.89 -8.93 34.47
N LEU A 22 -5.64 -9.23 34.86
CA LEU A 22 -4.69 -10.00 34.05
C LEU A 22 -5.07 -11.48 33.94
N ASP A 23 -5.48 -12.11 35.08
CA ASP A 23 -5.93 -13.50 35.07
C ASP A 23 -7.19 -13.66 34.23
N ASN A 24 -8.10 -12.69 34.31
CA ASN A 24 -9.31 -12.65 33.51
C ASN A 24 -8.98 -12.60 32.00
N ILE A 25 -8.00 -11.78 31.57
CA ILE A 25 -7.56 -11.74 30.18
C ILE A 25 -6.95 -13.08 29.77
N ALA A 26 -6.11 -13.68 30.61
CA ALA A 26 -5.47 -14.96 30.32
C ALA A 26 -6.52 -16.08 30.11
N VAL A 27 -7.47 -16.20 31.03
CA VAL A 27 -8.57 -17.20 30.95
C VAL A 27 -9.45 -16.92 29.73
N THR A 28 -9.82 -15.67 29.50
CA THR A 28 -10.65 -15.27 28.36
C THR A 28 -9.94 -15.59 27.05
N THR A 29 -8.63 -15.31 26.96
CA THR A 29 -7.82 -15.64 25.78
C THR A 29 -7.80 -17.15 25.52
N PHE A 30 -7.60 -17.95 26.57
CA PHE A 30 -7.61 -19.41 26.48
C PHE A 30 -8.97 -19.94 25.99
N LEU A 31 -10.08 -19.43 26.53
CA LEU A 31 -11.42 -19.80 26.10
C LEU A 31 -11.67 -19.42 24.63
N LEU A 32 -11.22 -18.24 24.21
CA LEU A 32 -11.34 -17.80 22.82
C LEU A 32 -10.50 -18.69 21.87
N MET A 33 -9.33 -19.17 22.29
CA MET A 33 -8.53 -20.11 21.50
C MET A 33 -9.23 -21.46 21.31
N ILE A 34 -10.03 -21.91 22.28
CA ILE A 34 -10.85 -23.11 22.13
C ILE A 34 -11.98 -22.89 21.11
N VAL A 35 -12.66 -21.74 21.18
CA VAL A 35 -13.80 -21.42 20.30
C VAL A 35 -13.36 -21.07 18.89
N SER A 36 -12.25 -20.34 18.75
CA SER A 36 -11.72 -19.86 17.48
C SER A 36 -10.18 -19.91 17.50
N PRO A 37 -9.56 -21.06 17.19
CA PRO A 37 -8.12 -21.27 17.32
C PRO A 37 -7.27 -20.25 16.54
N LYS A 38 -7.79 -19.76 15.43
CA LYS A 38 -7.06 -18.81 14.53
C LYS A 38 -7.23 -17.34 14.92
N PHE A 39 -7.99 -17.01 15.98
CA PHE A 39 -8.29 -15.60 16.26
C PHE A 39 -7.03 -14.76 16.59
N LEU A 40 -6.01 -15.35 17.20
CA LEU A 40 -4.74 -14.69 17.48
C LEU A 40 -3.93 -14.36 16.20
N LEU A 41 -4.24 -15.03 15.10
CA LEU A 41 -3.62 -14.75 13.79
C LEU A 41 -4.35 -13.65 13.02
N THR A 42 -5.47 -13.17 13.53
CA THR A 42 -6.22 -12.09 12.93
C THR A 42 -5.85 -10.75 13.59
N THR A 43 -5.72 -9.69 12.79
CA THR A 43 -5.47 -8.33 13.28
C THR A 43 -6.48 -7.91 14.35
N GLY A 44 -7.78 -8.18 14.12
CA GLY A 44 -8.85 -7.88 15.08
C GLY A 44 -8.68 -8.61 16.41
N GLY A 45 -8.24 -9.87 16.40
CA GLY A 45 -7.96 -10.66 17.59
C GLY A 45 -6.78 -10.08 18.38
N GLN A 46 -5.68 -9.82 17.70
CA GLN A 46 -4.46 -9.24 18.29
C GLN A 46 -4.74 -7.88 18.92
N LEU A 47 -5.36 -6.96 18.17
CA LEU A 47 -5.73 -5.63 18.68
C LEU A 47 -6.66 -5.71 19.87
N THR A 48 -7.71 -6.55 19.81
CA THR A 48 -8.70 -6.69 20.89
C THR A 48 -8.06 -7.15 22.18
N LEU A 49 -7.17 -8.14 22.15
CA LEU A 49 -6.48 -8.63 23.35
C LEU A 49 -5.46 -7.62 23.85
N PHE A 50 -4.71 -7.02 22.95
CA PHE A 50 -3.68 -6.06 23.32
C PHE A 50 -4.30 -4.80 23.94
N TYR A 51 -5.42 -4.28 23.40
CA TYR A 51 -6.19 -3.22 24.05
C TYR A 51 -6.63 -3.59 25.46
N ALA A 52 -7.19 -4.78 25.64
CA ALA A 52 -7.61 -5.24 26.98
C ALA A 52 -6.44 -5.33 27.96
N PHE A 53 -5.31 -5.86 27.50
CA PHE A 53 -4.07 -5.94 28.29
C PHE A 53 -3.57 -4.55 28.70
N VAL A 54 -3.44 -3.63 27.75
CA VAL A 54 -2.99 -2.25 28.01
C VAL A 54 -3.92 -1.56 28.99
N ILE A 55 -5.23 -1.61 28.78
CA ILE A 55 -6.23 -0.99 29.68
C ILE A 55 -6.08 -1.56 31.10
N SER A 56 -5.91 -2.87 31.26
CA SER A 56 -5.72 -3.50 32.58
C SER A 56 -4.46 -3.03 33.29
N MET A 57 -3.39 -2.81 32.52
CA MET A 57 -2.10 -2.35 33.07
C MET A 57 -2.11 -0.87 33.47
N ILE A 58 -2.83 -0.03 32.73
CA ILE A 58 -2.75 1.43 32.92
C ILE A 58 -3.88 1.99 33.79
N SER A 59 -5.01 1.27 33.94
CA SER A 59 -6.20 1.79 34.64
C SER A 59 -5.91 2.30 36.05
N HIS A 60 -5.04 1.64 36.79
CA HIS A 60 -4.64 2.05 38.12
C HIS A 60 -3.75 3.32 38.15
N LYS A 61 -2.92 3.52 37.11
CA LYS A 61 -2.00 4.67 37.05
C LYS A 61 -2.70 6.02 36.88
N PHE A 62 -3.90 6.01 36.33
CA PHE A 62 -4.66 7.24 36.02
C PHE A 62 -5.86 7.45 36.93
N SER A 63 -5.97 6.67 38.01
CA SER A 63 -7.06 6.80 39.00
C SER A 63 -7.15 8.19 39.66
N GLU A 64 -6.02 8.89 39.81
CA GLU A 64 -5.96 10.23 40.39
C GLU A 64 -6.37 11.33 39.40
N LEU A 65 -6.32 11.07 38.10
CA LEU A 65 -6.76 12.04 37.10
C LEU A 65 -8.29 12.09 37.02
N LYS A 66 -8.84 13.29 36.77
CA LYS A 66 -10.28 13.53 36.68
C LYS A 66 -10.68 14.24 35.40
N GLY A 67 -11.92 14.07 34.99
CA GLY A 67 -12.53 14.78 33.87
C GLY A 67 -11.80 14.59 32.54
N ILE A 68 -11.79 15.62 31.73
CA ILE A 68 -11.25 15.62 30.37
C ILE A 68 -9.74 15.25 30.33
N ARG A 69 -8.97 15.60 31.37
CA ARG A 69 -7.54 15.25 31.45
C ARG A 69 -7.35 13.74 31.55
N LYS A 70 -8.17 13.06 32.34
CA LYS A 70 -8.15 11.59 32.43
C LYS A 70 -8.44 10.98 31.07
N LEU A 71 -9.53 11.38 30.44
CA LEU A 71 -9.99 10.86 29.16
C LEU A 71 -8.94 11.03 28.06
N LEU A 72 -8.39 12.24 27.89
CA LEU A 72 -7.34 12.52 26.90
C LEU A 72 -6.07 11.72 27.17
N THR A 73 -5.65 11.61 28.43
CA THR A 73 -4.41 10.89 28.77
C THR A 73 -4.59 9.39 28.55
N GLU A 74 -5.68 8.79 29.00
CA GLU A 74 -5.98 7.37 28.80
C GLU A 74 -6.08 7.03 27.30
N SER A 75 -6.85 7.79 26.53
CA SER A 75 -6.99 7.58 25.08
C SER A 75 -5.65 7.71 24.35
N SER A 76 -4.85 8.72 24.70
CA SER A 76 -3.51 8.91 24.09
C SER A 76 -2.58 7.75 24.41
N VAL A 77 -2.53 7.30 25.66
CA VAL A 77 -1.67 6.18 26.08
C VAL A 77 -2.12 4.87 25.44
N ILE A 78 -3.41 4.62 25.37
CA ILE A 78 -3.95 3.44 24.70
C ILE A 78 -3.57 3.46 23.21
N SER A 79 -3.81 4.57 22.52
CA SER A 79 -3.48 4.70 21.09
C SER A 79 -1.98 4.54 20.81
N LEU A 80 -1.12 5.14 21.63
CA LEU A 80 0.33 4.98 21.51
C LEU A 80 0.78 3.54 21.80
N SER A 81 0.16 2.88 22.78
CA SER A 81 0.53 1.50 23.14
C SER A 81 0.26 0.51 22.02
N VAL A 82 -0.81 0.73 21.25
CA VAL A 82 -1.22 -0.13 20.13
C VAL A 82 -0.47 0.19 18.83
N LEU A 83 0.19 1.34 18.77
CA LEU A 83 0.88 1.83 17.60
C LEU A 83 1.86 0.82 16.95
N PRO A 84 2.68 0.01 17.69
CA PRO A 84 3.53 -0.99 17.07
C PRO A 84 2.76 -2.07 16.29
N LEU A 85 1.58 -2.48 16.77
CA LEU A 85 0.71 -3.42 16.06
C LEU A 85 0.08 -2.77 14.81
N LEU A 86 -0.32 -1.50 14.91
CA LEU A 86 -0.85 -0.77 13.76
C LEU A 86 0.19 -0.61 12.66
N ILE A 87 1.46 -0.40 13.02
CA ILE A 87 2.56 -0.33 12.05
C ILE A 87 2.77 -1.68 11.37
N LEU A 88 2.70 -2.77 12.13
CA LEU A 88 2.89 -4.12 11.58
C LEU A 88 1.85 -4.47 10.51
N ASP A 89 0.59 -4.10 10.73
CA ASP A 89 -0.53 -4.54 9.90
C ASP A 89 -0.96 -3.47 8.87
N PHE A 90 -0.87 -2.18 9.23
CA PHE A 90 -1.44 -1.08 8.42
C PHE A 90 -0.41 -0.07 7.93
N HIS A 91 0.79 -0.03 8.49
CA HIS A 91 1.89 0.88 8.13
C HIS A 91 1.59 2.38 8.26
N ILE A 92 0.39 2.75 8.71
CA ILE A 92 -0.08 4.11 8.88
C ILE A 92 -0.57 4.37 10.31
N PHE A 93 -0.54 5.62 10.72
CA PHE A 93 -1.15 6.10 11.96
C PHE A 93 -1.93 7.37 11.70
N GLN A 94 -3.16 7.43 12.18
CA GLN A 94 -4.03 8.61 12.10
C GLN A 94 -4.01 9.38 13.42
N PRO A 95 -3.28 10.50 13.53
CA PRO A 95 -3.14 11.23 14.80
C PRO A 95 -4.46 11.73 15.37
N PHE A 96 -5.38 12.16 14.49
CA PHE A 96 -6.69 12.66 14.91
C PHE A 96 -7.64 11.56 15.37
N SER A 97 -7.30 10.27 15.18
CA SER A 97 -8.11 9.14 15.66
C SER A 97 -8.40 9.20 17.17
N ILE A 98 -7.49 9.77 17.97
CA ILE A 98 -7.66 9.95 19.42
C ILE A 98 -8.87 10.85 19.70
N LEU A 99 -8.94 12.01 19.01
CA LEU A 99 -10.06 12.95 19.19
C LEU A 99 -11.36 12.39 18.59
N LEU A 100 -11.26 11.76 17.43
CA LEU A 100 -12.40 11.12 16.77
C LEU A 100 -12.98 9.99 17.62
N THR A 101 -12.14 9.15 18.22
CA THR A 101 -12.58 8.08 19.12
C THR A 101 -13.36 8.63 20.34
N ILE A 102 -12.90 9.75 20.91
CA ILE A 102 -13.62 10.37 22.04
C ILE A 102 -14.98 10.93 21.58
N GLY A 103 -15.00 11.67 20.47
CA GLY A 103 -16.22 12.28 19.94
C GLY A 103 -17.26 11.24 19.48
N PHE A 104 -16.84 10.30 18.66
CA PHE A 104 -17.72 9.25 18.15
C PHE A 104 -18.09 8.23 19.23
N GLY A 105 -17.20 7.96 20.22
CA GLY A 105 -17.52 7.14 21.38
C GLY A 105 -18.68 7.72 22.18
N PHE A 106 -18.62 9.03 22.48
CA PHE A 106 -19.72 9.72 23.13
C PHE A 106 -21.03 9.66 22.31
N LEU A 107 -20.95 9.94 21.01
CA LEU A 107 -22.10 9.87 20.09
C LEU A 107 -22.70 8.46 20.08
N PHE A 108 -21.87 7.43 20.04
CA PHE A 108 -22.31 6.03 20.04
C PHE A 108 -22.98 5.66 21.35
N ASP A 109 -22.34 5.94 22.49
CA ASP A 109 -22.83 5.51 23.80
C ASP A 109 -24.10 6.23 24.22
N VAL A 110 -24.22 7.54 23.93
CA VAL A 110 -25.31 8.39 24.40
C VAL A 110 -26.49 8.42 23.43
N ILE A 111 -26.24 8.33 22.13
CA ILE A 111 -27.29 8.51 21.11
C ILE A 111 -27.57 7.20 20.37
N LEU A 112 -26.55 6.62 19.72
CA LEU A 112 -26.77 5.49 18.81
C LEU A 112 -27.16 4.22 19.53
N LEU A 113 -26.46 3.83 20.57
CA LEU A 113 -26.72 2.59 21.29
C LEU A 113 -28.12 2.59 21.93
N PRO A 114 -28.58 3.65 22.65
CA PRO A 114 -29.95 3.72 23.16
C PRO A 114 -30.99 3.70 22.03
N LEU A 115 -30.76 4.39 20.93
CA LEU A 115 -31.65 4.41 19.77
C LEU A 115 -31.79 3.02 19.12
N LEU A 116 -30.67 2.33 18.89
CA LEU A 116 -30.67 0.97 18.34
C LEU A 116 -31.35 -0.03 19.25
N LEU A 117 -31.11 0.05 20.57
CA LEU A 117 -31.78 -0.77 21.56
C LEU A 117 -33.29 -0.48 21.59
N GLY A 118 -33.68 0.80 21.60
CA GLY A 118 -35.08 1.22 21.59
C GLY A 118 -35.82 0.72 20.36
N THR A 119 -35.25 0.93 19.19
CA THR A 119 -35.84 0.44 17.91
C THR A 119 -35.90 -1.08 17.84
N PHE A 120 -34.90 -1.78 18.36
CA PHE A 120 -34.90 -3.23 18.45
C PHE A 120 -36.04 -3.72 19.37
N LEU A 121 -36.16 -3.16 20.56
CA LEU A 121 -37.23 -3.53 21.51
C LEU A 121 -38.61 -3.22 20.93
N LEU A 122 -38.80 -2.09 20.27
CA LEU A 122 -40.07 -1.74 19.62
C LEU A 122 -40.39 -2.67 18.43
N SER A 123 -39.39 -3.12 17.70
CA SER A 123 -39.58 -4.10 16.62
C SER A 123 -40.09 -5.46 17.12
N LEU A 124 -39.71 -5.87 18.34
CA LEU A 124 -40.19 -7.12 18.97
C LEU A 124 -41.71 -7.09 19.27
N ILE A 125 -42.26 -5.90 19.43
CA ILE A 125 -43.72 -5.70 19.67
C ILE A 125 -44.46 -5.24 18.41
N GLY A 126 -43.81 -5.37 17.23
CA GLY A 126 -44.40 -5.11 15.92
C GLY A 126 -44.31 -3.68 15.40
N TYR A 127 -43.66 -2.76 16.12
CA TYR A 127 -43.41 -1.40 15.63
C TYR A 127 -42.10 -1.31 14.85
N ASN A 128 -42.21 -1.01 13.57
CA ASN A 128 -41.04 -0.81 12.69
C ASN A 128 -40.80 0.69 12.45
N PHE A 129 -39.73 1.19 13.02
CA PHE A 129 -39.26 2.56 12.75
C PHE A 129 -38.21 2.57 11.64
N ASN A 130 -38.41 3.47 10.67
CA ASN A 130 -37.41 3.73 9.64
C ASN A 130 -36.37 4.72 10.19
N ILE A 131 -35.20 4.20 10.60
CA ILE A 131 -34.07 4.98 11.13
C ILE A 131 -33.02 5.32 10.05
N ASN A 132 -33.29 5.05 8.76
CA ASN A 132 -32.35 5.28 7.67
C ASN A 132 -31.86 6.72 7.59
N HIS A 133 -32.73 7.71 7.86
CA HIS A 133 -32.31 9.12 7.88
C HIS A 133 -31.25 9.41 8.97
N ILE A 134 -31.31 8.73 10.10
CA ILE A 134 -30.32 8.90 11.17
C ILE A 134 -28.96 8.33 10.73
N PHE A 135 -28.95 7.18 10.06
CA PHE A 135 -27.72 6.65 9.46
C PHE A 135 -27.17 7.53 8.35
N GLN A 136 -28.00 8.10 7.50
CA GLN A 136 -27.56 9.06 6.47
C GLN A 136 -26.92 10.31 7.08
N ILE A 137 -27.51 10.85 8.16
CA ILE A 137 -26.91 11.98 8.89
C ILE A 137 -25.57 11.58 9.51
N LEU A 138 -25.45 10.38 10.05
CA LEU A 138 -24.20 9.86 10.59
C LEU A 138 -23.12 9.67 9.53
N GLU A 139 -23.47 9.05 8.41
CA GLU A 139 -22.57 8.89 7.27
C GLU A 139 -22.08 10.25 6.76
N TRP A 140 -23.00 11.21 6.62
CA TRP A 140 -22.65 12.58 6.25
C TRP A 140 -21.72 13.22 7.28
N LEU A 141 -22.03 13.10 8.60
CA LEU A 141 -21.20 13.64 9.67
C LEU A 141 -19.79 13.02 9.68
N ILE A 142 -19.70 11.70 9.52
CA ILE A 142 -18.42 11.00 9.44
C ILE A 142 -17.61 11.52 8.25
N HIS A 143 -18.23 11.64 7.09
CA HIS A 143 -17.58 12.13 5.87
C HIS A 143 -17.08 13.57 6.03
N GLU A 144 -17.89 14.47 6.53
CA GLU A 144 -17.52 15.88 6.73
C GLU A 144 -16.42 16.08 7.77
N VAL A 145 -16.38 15.21 8.79
CA VAL A 145 -15.34 15.26 9.84
C VAL A 145 -14.06 14.55 9.39
N ASP A 146 -14.15 13.49 8.60
CA ASP A 146 -12.99 12.75 8.10
C ASP A 146 -12.19 13.59 7.10
N LEU A 147 -12.85 14.27 6.16
CA LEU A 147 -12.20 15.09 5.12
C LEU A 147 -11.10 16.03 5.65
N PRO A 148 -11.36 16.92 6.61
CA PRO A 148 -10.34 17.85 7.11
C PRO A 148 -9.34 17.22 8.08
N LEU A 149 -9.66 16.06 8.67
CA LEU A 149 -8.84 15.40 9.69
C LEU A 149 -8.11 14.16 9.18
N HIS A 150 -8.32 13.80 7.90
CA HIS A 150 -7.68 12.65 7.27
C HIS A 150 -6.23 12.98 6.87
N TYR A 151 -5.33 12.95 7.85
CA TYR A 151 -3.89 13.10 7.64
C TYR A 151 -3.14 11.87 8.16
N PRO A 152 -3.19 10.73 7.43
CA PRO A 152 -2.48 9.54 7.85
C PRO A 152 -0.97 9.78 7.79
N LEU A 153 -0.30 9.50 8.90
CA LEU A 153 1.15 9.44 8.95
C LEU A 153 1.59 8.07 8.46
N VAL A 154 2.25 8.03 7.33
CA VAL A 154 2.88 6.81 6.83
C VAL A 154 4.13 6.56 7.66
N LEU A 155 4.18 5.40 8.32
CA LEU A 155 5.25 5.03 9.26
C LEU A 155 6.19 3.98 8.68
N GLY A 156 5.82 3.36 7.56
CA GLY A 156 6.58 2.28 6.93
C GLY A 156 6.46 0.96 7.70
N ASN A 157 7.17 -0.05 7.24
CA ASN A 157 7.23 -1.36 7.89
C ASN A 157 8.47 -1.46 8.79
N SER A 158 8.26 -1.90 10.03
CA SER A 158 9.32 -2.08 11.01
C SER A 158 9.82 -3.52 11.01
N ARG A 159 11.13 -3.70 11.16
CA ARG A 159 11.71 -5.02 11.40
C ARG A 159 11.30 -5.52 12.79
N PRO A 160 11.28 -6.84 13.04
CA PRO A 160 10.89 -7.38 14.35
C PRO A 160 11.66 -6.77 15.53
N ILE A 161 12.95 -6.52 15.37
CA ILE A 161 13.77 -5.88 16.42
C ILE A 161 13.37 -4.43 16.68
N GLU A 162 13.02 -3.68 15.63
CA GLU A 162 12.57 -2.30 15.75
C GLU A 162 11.20 -2.22 16.47
N LEU A 163 10.31 -3.17 16.20
CA LEU A 163 9.04 -3.30 16.93
C LEU A 163 9.26 -3.59 18.42
N LEU A 164 10.17 -4.51 18.75
CA LEU A 164 10.50 -4.79 20.15
C LEU A 164 11.07 -3.56 20.86
N ILE A 165 11.97 -2.83 20.22
CA ILE A 165 12.51 -1.56 20.73
C ILE A 165 11.37 -0.55 20.94
N LEU A 166 10.46 -0.43 19.98
CA LEU A 166 9.35 0.49 20.05
C LEU A 166 8.39 0.15 21.22
N PHE A 167 8.03 -1.13 21.39
CA PHE A 167 7.25 -1.58 22.55
C PHE A 167 7.93 -1.24 23.87
N PHE A 168 9.23 -1.48 23.97
CA PHE A 168 10.02 -1.17 25.17
C PHE A 168 10.06 0.34 25.45
N LEU A 169 10.30 1.17 24.43
CA LEU A 169 10.31 2.63 24.57
C LEU A 169 8.93 3.19 24.98
N ILE A 170 7.85 2.65 24.43
CA ILE A 170 6.50 3.04 24.81
C ILE A 170 6.21 2.64 26.26
N GLY A 171 6.61 1.44 26.69
CA GLY A 171 6.51 1.03 28.07
C GLY A 171 7.25 1.98 29.03
N LEU A 172 8.49 2.35 28.68
CA LEU A 172 9.27 3.33 29.46
C LEU A 172 8.64 4.73 29.47
N LEU A 173 8.04 5.14 28.33
CA LEU A 173 7.29 6.41 28.24
C LEU A 173 6.11 6.42 29.22
N ILE A 174 5.30 5.35 29.24
CA ILE A 174 4.14 5.20 30.09
C ILE A 174 4.55 5.20 31.57
N ASP A 175 5.65 4.51 31.93
CA ASP A 175 6.16 4.48 33.32
C ASP A 175 6.70 5.84 33.77
N ASN A 176 7.15 6.67 32.86
CA ASN A 176 7.74 7.96 33.19
C ASN A 176 6.90 9.15 32.70
N LEU A 177 5.61 8.94 32.43
CA LEU A 177 4.72 9.95 31.83
C LEU A 177 4.68 11.27 32.62
N PHE A 178 4.68 11.18 33.97
CA PHE A 178 4.65 12.35 34.86
C PHE A 178 6.03 12.97 35.12
N LYS A 179 7.13 12.36 34.66
CA LYS A 179 8.51 12.87 34.80
C LYS A 179 8.91 13.63 33.52
N LYS A 180 8.71 14.94 33.48
CA LYS A 180 8.87 15.80 32.28
C LYS A 180 10.14 15.49 31.46
N ARG A 181 11.32 15.46 32.08
CA ARG A 181 12.59 15.19 31.36
C ARG A 181 12.62 13.82 30.69
N ARG A 182 12.24 12.76 31.42
CA ARG A 182 12.23 11.38 30.89
C ARG A 182 11.18 11.21 29.78
N ARG A 183 10.01 11.80 29.97
CA ARG A 183 8.95 11.81 28.93
C ARG A 183 9.46 12.41 27.62
N ILE A 184 10.14 13.56 27.66
CA ILE A 184 10.69 14.19 26.46
C ILE A 184 11.73 13.27 25.79
N ILE A 185 12.62 12.66 26.57
CA ILE A 185 13.65 11.74 26.03
C ILE A 185 12.98 10.53 25.33
N PHE A 186 12.07 9.83 25.99
CA PHE A 186 11.43 8.65 25.40
C PHE A 186 10.55 8.99 24.21
N SER A 187 9.82 10.12 24.25
CA SER A 187 9.08 10.61 23.08
C SER A 187 10.02 10.90 21.90
N GLY A 188 11.15 11.53 22.14
CA GLY A 188 12.17 11.78 21.10
C GLY A 188 12.73 10.48 20.51
N LEU A 189 13.04 9.49 21.34
CA LEU A 189 13.52 8.17 20.87
C LEU A 189 12.45 7.43 20.04
N ILE A 190 11.18 7.51 20.42
CA ILE A 190 10.06 6.94 19.65
C ILE A 190 9.97 7.62 18.29
N VAL A 191 10.02 8.95 18.23
CA VAL A 191 10.00 9.71 16.96
C VAL A 191 11.19 9.32 16.07
N CYS A 192 12.39 9.20 16.64
CA CYS A 192 13.59 8.73 15.92
C CYS A 192 13.39 7.31 15.36
N SER A 193 12.80 6.40 16.15
CA SER A 193 12.52 5.04 15.69
C SER A 193 11.58 5.06 14.49
N PHE A 194 10.51 5.86 14.52
CA PHE A 194 9.60 6.00 13.37
C PHE A 194 10.29 6.61 12.15
N PHE A 195 11.15 7.58 12.34
CA PHE A 195 11.91 8.17 11.24
C PHE A 195 12.78 7.12 10.54
N ILE A 196 13.41 6.24 11.30
CA ILE A 196 14.25 5.13 10.77
C ILE A 196 13.36 4.12 10.02
N CYS A 197 12.21 3.73 10.58
CA CYS A 197 11.30 2.77 9.96
C CYS A 197 10.71 3.30 8.64
N LYS A 198 10.33 4.58 8.61
CA LYS A 198 9.74 5.23 7.44
C LYS A 198 10.72 5.36 6.27
N ASN A 199 12.00 5.60 6.55
CA ASN A 199 12.97 6.02 5.55
C ASN A 199 13.94 4.89 5.21
N PRO A 200 13.87 4.32 3.99
CA PRO A 200 14.78 3.26 3.57
C PRO A 200 16.20 3.78 3.47
N ILE A 201 17.16 2.97 3.96
CA ILE A 201 18.59 3.28 3.89
C ILE A 201 19.15 2.95 2.50
N TYR A 202 18.58 1.96 1.84
CA TYR A 202 19.06 1.44 0.58
C TYR A 202 18.10 1.78 -0.56
N PRO A 203 18.63 2.25 -1.70
CA PRO A 203 17.84 2.39 -2.91
C PRO A 203 17.28 1.05 -3.37
N SER A 204 16.11 1.06 -3.98
CA SER A 204 15.49 -0.17 -4.49
C SER A 204 14.63 0.05 -5.74
N ILE A 205 14.53 -1.02 -6.54
CA ILE A 205 13.62 -1.12 -7.68
C ILE A 205 12.77 -2.35 -7.44
N THR A 206 11.45 -2.18 -7.47
CA THR A 206 10.51 -3.27 -7.17
C THR A 206 9.47 -3.40 -8.26
N ALA A 207 9.40 -4.58 -8.89
CA ALA A 207 8.19 -4.95 -9.64
C ALA A 207 7.16 -5.47 -8.62
N VAL A 208 6.11 -4.70 -8.42
CA VAL A 208 5.06 -4.99 -7.43
C VAL A 208 4.14 -6.07 -7.96
N ASP A 209 3.79 -7.06 -7.14
CA ASP A 209 2.81 -8.10 -7.53
C ASP A 209 1.39 -7.56 -7.40
N ILE A 210 0.93 -6.87 -8.43
CA ILE A 210 -0.44 -6.33 -8.53
C ILE A 210 -1.43 -7.31 -9.20
N GLY A 211 -0.99 -8.54 -9.47
CA GLY A 211 -1.68 -9.48 -10.34
C GLY A 211 -1.33 -9.23 -11.80
N GLN A 212 -2.33 -9.19 -12.69
CA GLN A 212 -2.10 -8.86 -14.10
C GLN A 212 -1.89 -7.35 -14.25
N GLY A 213 -0.87 -6.96 -15.04
CA GLY A 213 -0.49 -5.59 -15.31
C GLY A 213 0.89 -5.21 -14.77
N ASP A 214 1.30 -3.99 -14.99
CA ASP A 214 2.58 -3.46 -14.55
C ASP A 214 2.45 -2.45 -13.41
N SER A 215 3.39 -2.54 -12.48
CA SER A 215 3.67 -1.50 -11.50
C SER A 215 5.11 -1.65 -11.01
N ILE A 216 5.98 -0.74 -11.42
CA ILE A 216 7.39 -0.78 -11.05
C ILE A 216 7.73 0.46 -10.24
N PHE A 217 8.17 0.25 -9.02
CA PHE A 217 8.49 1.31 -8.09
C PHE A 217 9.99 1.44 -7.89
N LEU A 218 10.53 2.63 -8.19
CA LEU A 218 11.91 3.03 -7.93
C LEU A 218 11.93 3.95 -6.73
N GLN A 219 12.72 3.61 -5.73
CA GLN A 219 12.79 4.31 -4.45
C GLN A 219 14.23 4.61 -4.06
N ASP A 220 14.59 5.88 -3.97
CA ASP A 220 15.90 6.29 -3.48
C ASP A 220 15.98 6.19 -1.95
N LYS A 221 17.20 6.19 -1.43
CA LYS A 221 17.49 6.24 0.01
C LYS A 221 16.76 7.43 0.65
N PHE A 222 16.22 7.21 1.84
CA PHE A 222 15.48 8.21 2.61
C PHE A 222 14.27 8.82 1.90
N ASN A 223 13.72 8.13 0.90
CA ASN A 223 12.62 8.63 0.06
C ASN A 223 12.96 9.99 -0.60
N LYS A 224 14.23 10.22 -0.96
CA LYS A 224 14.68 11.49 -1.55
C LYS A 224 13.97 11.73 -2.88
N GLU A 225 13.88 10.69 -3.70
CA GLU A 225 13.18 10.67 -4.98
C GLU A 225 12.45 9.34 -5.14
N THR A 226 11.26 9.39 -5.74
CA THR A 226 10.42 8.22 -5.98
C THR A 226 9.80 8.28 -7.35
N ILE A 227 9.92 7.19 -8.11
CA ILE A 227 9.29 7.03 -9.43
C ILE A 227 8.41 5.79 -9.39
N LEU A 228 7.19 5.91 -9.88
CA LEU A 228 6.31 4.79 -10.14
C LEU A 228 6.06 4.71 -11.65
N ILE A 229 6.32 3.54 -12.24
CA ILE A 229 6.00 3.24 -13.64
C ILE A 229 4.77 2.34 -13.62
N ASP A 230 3.66 2.84 -14.13
CA ASP A 230 2.34 2.23 -14.16
C ASP A 230 1.74 1.90 -12.79
N THR A 231 0.43 1.77 -12.77
CA THR A 231 -0.35 1.57 -11.53
C THR A 231 -1.10 0.25 -11.50
N GLY A 232 -1.05 -0.48 -12.60
CA GLY A 232 -1.94 -1.60 -12.81
C GLY A 232 -3.39 -1.19 -12.99
N GLY A 233 -4.26 -2.17 -12.88
CA GLY A 233 -5.70 -2.01 -12.99
C GLY A 233 -6.36 -3.29 -13.44
N ARG A 234 -7.67 -3.27 -13.49
CA ARG A 234 -8.47 -4.37 -14.03
C ARG A 234 -9.22 -3.90 -15.25
N LEU A 235 -9.26 -4.73 -16.28
CA LEU A 235 -10.24 -4.56 -17.34
C LEU A 235 -11.63 -4.58 -16.73
N ALA A 236 -12.32 -3.44 -16.80
CA ALA A 236 -13.71 -3.35 -16.39
C ALA A 236 -14.54 -4.14 -17.41
N LEU A 237 -14.87 -5.38 -17.08
CA LEU A 237 -15.93 -6.08 -17.81
C LEU A 237 -17.23 -5.31 -17.60
N PRO A 238 -18.05 -5.11 -18.65
CA PRO A 238 -19.37 -4.53 -18.50
C PRO A 238 -20.17 -5.36 -17.48
N GLN A 239 -20.46 -4.76 -16.33
CA GLN A 239 -21.26 -5.39 -15.28
C GLN A 239 -22.46 -4.50 -15.01
N GLU A 240 -23.62 -5.12 -14.84
CA GLU A 240 -24.82 -4.44 -14.38
C GLU A 240 -24.57 -3.80 -12.99
N SER A 241 -25.22 -2.68 -12.70
CA SER A 241 -24.99 -1.89 -11.49
C SER A 241 -25.15 -2.69 -10.18
N TRP A 242 -26.01 -3.71 -10.18
CA TRP A 242 -26.24 -4.63 -9.05
C TRP A 242 -25.17 -5.73 -8.91
N GLN A 243 -24.38 -5.97 -9.97
CA GLN A 243 -23.28 -6.96 -10.00
C GLN A 243 -21.94 -6.36 -9.58
N LYS A 244 -21.88 -5.04 -9.41
CA LYS A 244 -20.66 -4.38 -8.92
C LYS A 244 -20.57 -4.60 -7.41
N PRO A 245 -19.85 -5.63 -6.91
CA PRO A 245 -19.43 -5.58 -5.53
C PRO A 245 -18.58 -4.30 -5.41
N GLN A 246 -18.60 -3.66 -4.25
CA GLN A 246 -17.58 -2.67 -3.86
C GLN A 246 -16.23 -3.42 -3.70
N SER A 247 -15.70 -3.97 -4.80
CA SER A 247 -14.42 -4.65 -4.77
C SER A 247 -13.34 -3.58 -4.82
N GLN A 248 -12.49 -3.57 -3.82
CA GLN A 248 -11.29 -2.76 -3.80
C GLN A 248 -10.51 -2.95 -5.11
N THR A 249 -9.99 -1.86 -5.64
CA THR A 249 -9.10 -1.88 -6.82
C THR A 249 -7.79 -2.61 -6.51
N ASN A 250 -7.00 -2.95 -7.52
CA ASN A 250 -5.67 -3.53 -7.30
C ASN A 250 -4.77 -2.53 -6.58
N ALA A 251 -4.89 -1.24 -6.89
CA ALA A 251 -4.17 -0.19 -6.17
C ALA A 251 -4.50 -0.20 -4.68
N GLU A 252 -5.79 -0.20 -4.30
CA GLU A 252 -6.20 -0.19 -2.89
C GLU A 252 -5.83 -1.46 -2.14
N ARG A 253 -5.84 -2.61 -2.82
CA ARG A 253 -5.56 -3.90 -2.18
C ARG A 253 -4.08 -4.21 -2.06
N THR A 254 -3.25 -3.75 -2.98
CA THR A 254 -1.86 -4.18 -3.09
C THR A 254 -0.88 -3.02 -3.19
N LEU A 255 -1.06 -2.11 -4.17
CA LEU A 255 -0.07 -1.08 -4.46
C LEU A 255 0.04 -0.03 -3.34
N ILE A 256 -1.10 0.53 -2.88
CA ILE A 256 -1.11 1.53 -1.81
C ILE A 256 -0.53 0.94 -0.51
N PRO A 257 -1.00 -0.23 0.00
CA PRO A 257 -0.38 -0.86 1.16
C PRO A 257 1.12 -1.15 0.99
N TYR A 258 1.56 -1.54 -0.22
CA TYR A 258 2.97 -1.70 -0.49
C TYR A 258 3.75 -0.38 -0.37
N LEU A 259 3.27 0.70 -0.98
CA LEU A 259 3.91 2.02 -0.91
C LEU A 259 3.97 2.54 0.53
N GLU A 260 2.89 2.38 1.28
CA GLU A 260 2.83 2.71 2.71
C GLU A 260 3.82 1.87 3.52
N SER A 261 3.96 0.57 3.22
CA SER A 261 4.90 -0.32 3.90
C SER A 261 6.36 0.06 3.68
N VAL A 262 6.69 0.67 2.56
CA VAL A 262 8.04 1.19 2.28
C VAL A 262 8.21 2.66 2.65
N GLY A 263 7.26 3.22 3.39
CA GLY A 263 7.33 4.57 3.97
C GLY A 263 6.99 5.71 3.01
N VAL A 264 6.34 5.41 1.88
CA VAL A 264 6.00 6.40 0.84
C VAL A 264 4.66 7.06 1.14
N SER A 265 4.68 8.36 1.32
CA SER A 265 3.48 9.21 1.45
C SER A 265 3.24 10.11 0.23
N GLN A 266 4.21 10.14 -0.69
CA GLN A 266 4.16 10.94 -1.91
C GLN A 266 5.00 10.26 -3.00
N ILE A 267 4.52 10.29 -4.22
CA ILE A 267 5.23 9.88 -5.43
C ILE A 267 5.69 11.15 -6.15
N ASP A 268 6.99 11.26 -6.45
CA ASP A 268 7.51 12.44 -7.13
C ASP A 268 7.17 12.40 -8.62
N GLN A 269 7.35 11.25 -9.27
CA GLN A 269 7.08 11.07 -10.69
C GLN A 269 6.27 9.79 -10.92
N LEU A 270 5.11 9.90 -11.55
CA LEU A 270 4.31 8.78 -12.04
C LEU A 270 4.42 8.73 -13.56
N ILE A 271 4.99 7.66 -14.07
CA ILE A 271 5.08 7.42 -15.51
C ILE A 271 3.96 6.48 -15.90
N LEU A 272 3.04 6.93 -16.74
CA LEU A 272 2.02 6.09 -17.36
C LEU A 272 2.52 5.76 -18.76
N THR A 273 2.71 4.47 -19.05
CA THR A 273 3.44 4.07 -20.26
C THR A 273 2.57 4.11 -21.52
N HIS A 274 1.33 3.68 -21.41
CA HIS A 274 0.31 3.65 -22.48
C HIS A 274 -1.10 3.49 -21.85
N THR A 275 -2.17 3.52 -22.66
CA THR A 275 -3.54 3.69 -22.14
C THR A 275 -4.26 2.43 -21.69
N ASP A 276 -3.64 1.25 -21.72
CA ASP A 276 -4.31 -0.01 -21.37
C ASP A 276 -4.66 -0.08 -19.90
N ALA A 277 -5.78 -0.74 -19.61
CA ALA A 277 -6.38 -0.74 -18.28
C ALA A 277 -5.50 -1.42 -17.22
N ASP A 278 -4.68 -2.39 -17.58
CA ASP A 278 -3.75 -3.08 -16.68
C ASP A 278 -2.44 -2.30 -16.43
N HIS A 279 -2.32 -1.11 -17.01
CA HIS A 279 -1.25 -0.13 -16.76
C HIS A 279 -1.78 1.13 -16.06
N VAL A 280 -2.87 1.72 -16.60
CA VAL A 280 -3.38 3.02 -16.11
C VAL A 280 -4.76 2.90 -15.44
N GLY A 281 -5.25 1.67 -15.21
CA GLY A 281 -6.63 1.49 -14.73
C GLY A 281 -6.88 2.13 -13.37
N ASP A 282 -5.94 2.00 -12.47
CA ASP A 282 -6.07 2.36 -11.07
C ASP A 282 -5.40 3.70 -10.68
N PHE A 283 -4.87 4.49 -11.63
CA PHE A 283 -4.11 5.68 -11.28
C PHE A 283 -4.93 6.76 -10.55
N LEU A 284 -6.23 6.87 -10.83
CA LEU A 284 -7.10 7.79 -10.10
C LEU A 284 -7.27 7.38 -8.63
N ASN A 285 -7.49 6.08 -8.38
CA ASN A 285 -7.59 5.56 -7.02
C ASN A 285 -6.29 5.76 -6.23
N LEU A 286 -5.15 5.67 -6.92
CA LEU A 286 -3.85 5.98 -6.33
C LEU A 286 -3.73 7.47 -6.02
N ALA A 287 -4.10 8.35 -6.97
CA ALA A 287 -4.01 9.81 -6.82
C ALA A 287 -4.93 10.35 -5.71
N ASP A 288 -6.05 9.68 -5.45
CA ASP A 288 -6.97 10.02 -4.34
C ASP A 288 -6.38 9.70 -2.95
N LYS A 289 -5.43 8.77 -2.86
CA LYS A 289 -4.88 8.29 -1.58
C LYS A 289 -3.44 8.70 -1.34
N ILE A 290 -2.63 8.77 -2.40
CA ILE A 290 -1.21 9.13 -2.33
C ILE A 290 -0.97 10.36 -3.19
N LYS A 291 -0.32 11.36 -2.61
CA LYS A 291 0.03 12.58 -3.33
C LYS A 291 0.99 12.26 -4.47
N ILE A 292 0.69 12.72 -5.67
CA ILE A 292 1.55 12.63 -6.86
C ILE A 292 1.96 14.06 -7.24
N LYS A 293 3.25 14.30 -7.49
CA LYS A 293 3.71 15.64 -7.88
C LYS A 293 3.52 15.87 -9.37
N GLU A 294 3.89 14.89 -10.19
CA GLU A 294 3.86 15.00 -11.65
C GLU A 294 3.55 13.65 -12.30
N ILE A 295 2.79 13.70 -13.39
CA ILE A 295 2.45 12.52 -14.22
C ILE A 295 3.11 12.70 -15.59
N TRP A 296 3.84 11.68 -16.04
CA TRP A 296 4.46 11.60 -17.35
C TRP A 296 3.60 10.73 -18.27
N VAL A 297 3.31 11.25 -19.46
CA VAL A 297 2.49 10.56 -20.47
C VAL A 297 3.14 10.67 -21.85
N SER A 298 2.86 9.74 -22.75
CA SER A 298 3.25 9.82 -24.14
C SER A 298 2.33 10.77 -24.93
N PRO A 299 2.80 11.35 -26.04
CA PRO A 299 1.92 12.12 -26.92
C PRO A 299 0.73 11.30 -27.45
N GLY A 300 0.95 10.00 -27.73
CA GLY A 300 -0.08 9.09 -28.23
C GLY A 300 -1.23 8.87 -27.23
N GLU A 301 -0.93 8.80 -25.93
CA GLU A 301 -1.95 8.64 -24.89
C GLU A 301 -2.96 9.81 -24.86
N LEU A 302 -2.51 11.02 -25.22
CA LEU A 302 -3.37 12.21 -25.25
C LEU A 302 -4.38 12.20 -26.38
N THR A 303 -4.29 11.29 -27.32
CA THR A 303 -5.32 11.07 -28.37
C THR A 303 -6.53 10.29 -27.83
N ASN A 304 -6.38 9.59 -26.70
CA ASN A 304 -7.47 8.87 -26.02
C ASN A 304 -8.27 9.82 -25.12
N ASN A 305 -9.43 10.26 -25.60
CA ASN A 305 -10.30 11.19 -24.88
C ASN A 305 -10.69 10.71 -23.48
N HIS A 306 -10.95 9.40 -23.32
CA HIS A 306 -11.33 8.83 -22.02
C HIS A 306 -10.17 8.91 -21.01
N PHE A 307 -8.96 8.65 -21.46
CA PHE A 307 -7.77 8.79 -20.64
C PHE A 307 -7.51 10.25 -20.26
N VAL A 308 -7.64 11.18 -21.22
CA VAL A 308 -7.49 12.63 -20.95
C VAL A 308 -8.50 13.13 -19.91
N GLU A 309 -9.75 12.67 -19.95
CA GLU A 309 -10.75 13.00 -18.94
C GLU A 309 -10.36 12.48 -17.53
N LYS A 310 -9.77 11.30 -17.46
CA LYS A 310 -9.21 10.79 -16.19
C LYS A 310 -8.04 11.65 -15.71
N LEU A 311 -7.11 12.03 -16.59
CA LEU A 311 -5.98 12.89 -16.24
C LEU A 311 -6.44 14.24 -15.66
N LYS A 312 -7.45 14.87 -16.26
CA LYS A 312 -8.03 16.12 -15.74
C LYS A 312 -8.59 15.96 -14.32
N LYS A 313 -9.20 14.80 -14.01
CA LYS A 313 -9.76 14.52 -12.68
C LYS A 313 -8.68 14.39 -11.61
N ALA A 314 -7.50 13.90 -11.95
CA ALA A 314 -6.41 13.73 -11.00
C ALA A 314 -5.86 15.07 -10.45
N LYS A 315 -6.05 16.18 -11.18
CA LYS A 315 -5.58 17.53 -10.79
C LYS A 315 -4.09 17.58 -10.45
N VAL A 316 -3.28 16.79 -11.15
CA VAL A 316 -1.83 16.69 -10.99
C VAL A 316 -1.16 17.34 -12.20
N ALA A 317 0.05 17.88 -12.03
CA ALA A 317 0.85 18.38 -13.14
C ALA A 317 1.13 17.26 -14.14
N ILE A 318 0.99 17.55 -15.44
CA ILE A 318 1.18 16.58 -16.52
C ILE A 318 2.37 17.01 -17.35
N HIS A 319 3.31 16.10 -17.54
CA HIS A 319 4.46 16.25 -18.44
C HIS A 319 4.29 15.34 -19.67
N VAL A 320 4.31 15.92 -20.84
CA VAL A 320 4.30 15.15 -22.10
C VAL A 320 5.73 14.79 -22.44
N SER A 321 6.07 13.50 -22.36
CA SER A 321 7.41 12.99 -22.53
C SER A 321 7.97 13.24 -23.93
N LYS A 322 9.28 13.47 -24.00
CA LYS A 322 10.05 13.57 -25.24
C LYS A 322 11.23 12.62 -25.17
N VAL A 323 11.63 12.09 -26.30
CA VAL A 323 12.87 11.30 -26.40
C VAL A 323 14.06 12.15 -25.96
N GLY A 324 14.84 11.62 -25.02
CA GLY A 324 15.97 12.30 -24.39
C GLY A 324 15.65 13.01 -23.08
N ASP A 325 14.38 13.11 -22.68
CA ASP A 325 14.04 13.62 -21.34
C ASP A 325 14.69 12.77 -20.26
N GLU A 326 15.08 13.42 -19.16
CA GLU A 326 15.73 12.80 -18.00
C GLU A 326 14.88 13.00 -16.74
N ILE A 327 14.55 11.91 -16.08
CA ILE A 327 13.78 11.89 -14.83
C ILE A 327 14.74 11.54 -13.69
N PRO A 328 15.02 12.46 -12.74
CA PRO A 328 16.03 12.26 -11.70
C PRO A 328 15.69 11.11 -10.75
N ILE A 329 16.67 10.22 -10.49
CA ILE A 329 16.57 9.14 -9.49
C ILE A 329 17.98 8.58 -9.19
N PHE A 330 18.26 8.18 -7.94
CA PHE A 330 19.50 7.49 -7.51
C PHE A 330 20.80 8.29 -7.78
N ASP A 331 20.78 9.61 -7.58
CA ASP A 331 21.86 10.52 -7.98
C ASP A 331 22.25 10.40 -9.49
N SER A 332 21.31 9.96 -10.33
CA SER A 332 21.38 9.75 -11.78
C SER A 332 20.01 10.10 -12.37
N ALA A 333 19.65 9.53 -13.54
CA ALA A 333 18.33 9.72 -14.12
C ALA A 333 17.85 8.48 -14.91
N LEU A 334 16.52 8.34 -15.02
CA LEU A 334 15.89 7.57 -16.09
C LEU A 334 15.82 8.43 -17.35
N GLN A 335 16.36 7.94 -18.44
CA GLN A 335 16.28 8.58 -19.75
C GLN A 335 15.13 7.98 -20.56
N VAL A 336 14.30 8.83 -21.17
CA VAL A 336 13.27 8.41 -22.13
C VAL A 336 13.92 8.07 -23.46
N LEU A 337 13.91 6.80 -23.86
CA LEU A 337 14.46 6.34 -25.14
C LEU A 337 13.42 6.31 -26.26
N SER A 338 12.15 6.09 -25.92
CA SER A 338 11.00 6.13 -26.82
C SER A 338 9.77 6.59 -26.07
N ASN A 339 8.89 7.30 -26.74
CA ASN A 339 7.62 7.80 -26.19
C ASN A 339 6.47 7.64 -27.19
N GLY A 340 6.58 6.66 -28.08
CA GLY A 340 5.55 6.34 -29.04
C GLY A 340 6.08 6.06 -30.43
N TYR A 341 5.44 5.11 -31.09
CA TYR A 341 5.72 4.71 -32.45
C TYR A 341 4.49 4.87 -33.36
N THR A 342 3.30 4.60 -32.82
CA THR A 342 2.04 4.64 -33.58
C THR A 342 1.30 5.97 -33.44
N GLY A 343 1.48 6.68 -32.32
CA GLY A 343 0.78 7.91 -31.98
C GLY A 343 -0.70 7.69 -31.61
N LYS A 344 -1.08 6.46 -31.24
CA LYS A 344 -2.46 6.06 -30.87
C LYS A 344 -2.63 5.78 -29.38
N GLY A 345 -1.54 5.75 -28.63
CA GLY A 345 -1.56 5.40 -27.21
C GLY A 345 -1.68 3.90 -26.95
N ASP A 346 -1.37 3.06 -27.94
CA ASP A 346 -1.35 1.60 -27.85
C ASP A 346 -0.03 1.08 -27.28
N ASN A 347 0.16 -0.25 -27.22
CA ASN A 347 1.35 -0.92 -26.68
C ASN A 347 2.67 -0.37 -27.26
N ASN A 348 2.73 -0.11 -28.58
CA ASN A 348 3.91 0.42 -29.22
C ASN A 348 4.14 1.92 -28.97
N ASP A 349 3.22 2.59 -28.29
CA ASP A 349 3.40 3.95 -27.79
C ASP A 349 3.84 3.98 -26.33
N SER A 350 4.23 2.83 -25.76
CA SER A 350 4.79 2.76 -24.42
C SER A 350 6.00 3.67 -24.25
N ILE A 351 6.01 4.43 -23.16
CA ILE A 351 7.20 5.20 -22.76
C ILE A 351 8.29 4.21 -22.34
N VAL A 352 9.33 4.10 -23.13
CA VAL A 352 10.50 3.26 -22.84
C VAL A 352 11.53 4.06 -22.09
N THR A 353 11.92 3.60 -20.90
CA THR A 353 12.91 4.28 -20.08
C THR A 353 14.14 3.41 -19.81
N TYR A 354 15.30 4.08 -19.79
CA TYR A 354 16.59 3.46 -19.53
C TYR A 354 17.30 4.19 -18.41
N GLY A 355 17.93 3.43 -17.51
CA GLY A 355 18.75 3.99 -16.43
C GLY A 355 20.03 3.20 -16.23
N ASN A 356 21.14 3.90 -15.96
CA ASN A 356 22.38 3.28 -15.52
C ASN A 356 22.61 3.63 -14.05
N PHE A 357 22.24 2.71 -13.16
CA PHE A 357 22.24 2.92 -11.72
C PHE A 357 23.29 2.03 -11.05
N TYR A 358 24.25 2.63 -10.37
CA TYR A 358 25.32 1.88 -9.68
C TYR A 358 26.00 0.86 -10.60
N HIS A 359 26.35 1.28 -11.81
CA HIS A 359 26.98 0.48 -12.88
C HIS A 359 26.11 -0.67 -13.43
N THR A 360 24.82 -0.66 -13.17
CA THR A 360 23.86 -1.64 -13.71
C THR A 360 22.86 -0.94 -14.61
N LYS A 361 22.66 -1.47 -15.80
CA LYS A 361 21.82 -0.90 -16.85
C LYS A 361 20.45 -1.52 -16.83
N PHE A 362 19.43 -0.72 -16.60
CA PHE A 362 18.02 -1.11 -16.57
C PHE A 362 17.28 -0.60 -17.80
N LEU A 363 16.39 -1.43 -18.35
CA LEU A 363 15.47 -1.04 -19.41
C LEU A 363 14.04 -1.42 -18.99
N PHE A 364 13.16 -0.44 -19.01
CA PHE A 364 11.73 -0.60 -18.74
C PHE A 364 10.97 -0.29 -20.04
N THR A 365 10.29 -1.28 -20.59
CA THR A 365 9.73 -1.22 -21.94
C THR A 365 8.21 -1.03 -21.97
N GLY A 366 7.55 -0.99 -20.78
CA GLY A 366 6.09 -1.08 -20.75
C GLY A 366 5.63 -2.31 -21.52
N ASP A 367 4.68 -2.15 -22.42
CA ASP A 367 4.16 -3.22 -23.28
C ASP A 367 4.64 -3.14 -24.73
N LEU A 368 5.83 -2.52 -24.94
CA LEU A 368 6.45 -2.43 -26.25
C LEU A 368 6.49 -3.79 -26.96
N GLU A 369 6.01 -3.83 -28.20
CA GLU A 369 5.96 -5.01 -29.02
C GLU A 369 7.16 -5.08 -29.99
N GLN A 370 7.28 -6.18 -30.76
CA GLN A 370 8.43 -6.46 -31.62
C GLN A 370 8.72 -5.36 -32.66
N GLU A 371 7.70 -4.64 -33.13
CA GLU A 371 7.88 -3.53 -34.07
C GLU A 371 8.58 -2.36 -33.38
N GLY A 372 8.12 -1.98 -32.18
CA GLY A 372 8.75 -0.95 -31.37
C GLY A 372 10.15 -1.35 -30.91
N GLU A 373 10.38 -2.63 -30.56
CA GLU A 373 11.71 -3.16 -30.24
C GLU A 373 12.72 -3.01 -31.40
N LYS A 374 12.29 -3.26 -32.66
CA LYS A 374 13.10 -3.07 -33.84
C LYS A 374 13.44 -1.60 -34.08
N GLU A 375 12.46 -0.71 -33.91
CA GLU A 375 12.70 0.74 -34.05
C GLU A 375 13.65 1.25 -32.94
N LEU A 376 13.50 0.74 -31.71
CA LEU A 376 14.39 1.06 -30.61
C LEU A 376 15.85 0.65 -30.94
N LEU A 377 16.09 -0.54 -31.50
CA LEU A 377 17.43 -0.97 -31.92
C LEU A 377 17.97 -0.15 -33.05
N LYS A 378 17.16 0.28 -34.01
CA LYS A 378 17.57 1.13 -35.11
C LYS A 378 18.07 2.47 -34.58
N ASN A 379 17.39 3.05 -33.58
CA ASN A 379 17.78 4.31 -32.96
C ASN A 379 18.98 4.16 -32.01
N TYR A 380 19.08 3.00 -31.33
CA TYR A 380 20.11 2.70 -30.34
C TYR A 380 20.83 1.37 -30.63
N PRO A 381 21.62 1.26 -31.74
CA PRO A 381 22.18 -0.02 -32.18
C PRO A 381 23.25 -0.61 -31.24
N LYS A 382 23.73 0.16 -30.27
CA LYS A 382 24.70 -0.28 -29.24
C LYS A 382 24.07 -0.41 -27.85
N LEU A 383 22.75 -0.43 -27.77
CA LEU A 383 22.03 -0.55 -26.47
C LEU A 383 22.41 -1.87 -25.80
N LYS A 384 22.95 -1.80 -24.58
CA LYS A 384 23.25 -2.94 -23.74
C LYS A 384 22.55 -2.77 -22.42
N VAL A 385 22.00 -3.86 -21.87
CA VAL A 385 21.13 -3.87 -20.71
C VAL A 385 21.58 -4.99 -19.77
N ASP A 386 21.58 -4.77 -18.47
CA ASP A 386 21.81 -5.83 -17.48
C ASP A 386 20.48 -6.41 -16.96
N VAL A 387 19.47 -5.55 -16.76
CA VAL A 387 18.15 -5.91 -16.27
C VAL A 387 17.07 -5.39 -17.21
N LEU A 388 16.30 -6.30 -17.78
CA LEU A 388 15.18 -6.00 -18.67
C LEU A 388 13.85 -6.23 -17.94
N LYS A 389 12.94 -5.22 -17.91
CA LYS A 389 11.52 -5.48 -17.76
C LYS A 389 11.00 -5.95 -19.14
N VAL A 390 10.57 -7.19 -19.19
CA VAL A 390 10.08 -7.81 -20.44
C VAL A 390 8.80 -7.14 -20.89
N GLY A 391 8.73 -6.77 -22.17
CA GLY A 391 7.58 -6.11 -22.76
C GLY A 391 6.32 -6.98 -22.74
N HIS A 392 5.16 -6.34 -22.64
CA HIS A 392 3.82 -6.93 -22.75
C HIS A 392 3.67 -8.23 -21.95
N HIS A 393 4.12 -8.21 -20.67
CA HIS A 393 4.06 -9.32 -19.71
C HIS A 393 4.64 -10.65 -20.24
N GLY A 394 5.52 -10.58 -21.24
CA GLY A 394 6.05 -11.75 -21.93
C GLY A 394 5.10 -12.34 -22.98
N SER A 395 4.29 -11.51 -23.62
CA SER A 395 3.48 -11.87 -24.78
C SER A 395 4.35 -12.39 -25.93
N LYS A 396 3.76 -13.21 -26.80
CA LYS A 396 4.40 -13.61 -28.07
C LYS A 396 4.66 -12.45 -29.05
N THR A 397 3.99 -11.30 -28.83
CA THR A 397 4.15 -10.10 -29.66
C THR A 397 5.34 -9.25 -29.23
N SER A 398 6.03 -9.58 -28.13
CA SER A 398 7.22 -8.91 -27.62
C SER A 398 8.45 -9.86 -27.60
N SER A 399 9.58 -9.33 -27.16
CA SER A 399 10.83 -10.10 -26.96
C SER A 399 11.36 -10.75 -28.24
N ASN A 400 11.44 -9.93 -29.30
CA ASN A 400 12.04 -10.38 -30.58
C ASN A 400 13.43 -10.99 -30.32
N PRO A 401 13.76 -12.16 -30.90
CA PRO A 401 15.06 -12.82 -30.68
C PRO A 401 16.26 -11.95 -31.01
N ASP A 402 16.19 -11.12 -32.06
CA ASP A 402 17.29 -10.20 -32.44
C ASP A 402 17.43 -9.08 -31.43
N PHE A 403 16.30 -8.54 -30.91
CA PHE A 403 16.31 -7.55 -29.84
C PHE A 403 16.97 -8.11 -28.58
N ILE A 404 16.52 -9.26 -28.10
CA ILE A 404 17.06 -9.92 -26.90
C ILE A 404 18.56 -10.24 -27.06
N LYS A 405 18.98 -10.71 -28.25
CA LYS A 405 20.38 -10.97 -28.56
C LYS A 405 21.23 -9.71 -28.50
N GLU A 406 20.74 -8.62 -29.08
CA GLU A 406 21.53 -7.36 -29.19
C GLU A 406 21.62 -6.66 -27.82
N ILE A 407 20.55 -6.53 -27.06
CA ILE A 407 20.58 -5.89 -25.72
C ILE A 407 21.26 -6.77 -24.67
N ASN A 408 21.22 -8.09 -24.82
CA ASN A 408 21.90 -9.14 -24.05
C ASN A 408 21.75 -8.98 -22.52
N PRO A 409 20.54 -8.98 -21.96
CA PRO A 409 20.33 -8.80 -20.52
C PRO A 409 20.76 -10.02 -19.73
N LYS A 410 21.19 -9.82 -18.49
CA LYS A 410 21.50 -10.91 -17.54
C LYS A 410 20.26 -11.38 -16.76
N LEU A 411 19.31 -10.45 -16.57
CA LEU A 411 18.09 -10.66 -15.78
C LEU A 411 16.88 -10.11 -16.53
N ALA A 412 15.84 -10.92 -16.65
CA ALA A 412 14.54 -10.56 -17.17
C ALA A 412 13.50 -10.57 -16.03
N LEU A 413 12.81 -9.44 -15.84
CA LEU A 413 11.69 -9.29 -14.90
C LEU A 413 10.39 -9.37 -15.70
N ILE A 414 9.48 -10.24 -15.31
CA ILE A 414 8.17 -10.40 -15.94
C ILE A 414 7.09 -10.13 -14.89
N SER A 415 6.37 -9.03 -15.05
CA SER A 415 5.16 -8.77 -14.27
C SER A 415 3.99 -9.50 -14.90
N VAL A 416 3.34 -10.38 -14.16
CA VAL A 416 2.25 -11.21 -14.68
C VAL A 416 1.43 -11.79 -13.54
N GLY A 417 0.12 -11.91 -13.73
CA GLY A 417 -0.79 -12.48 -12.74
C GLY A 417 -0.74 -13.99 -12.69
N LYS A 418 -0.90 -14.58 -11.49
CA LYS A 418 -0.89 -16.01 -11.26
C LYS A 418 -1.97 -16.77 -12.06
N GLU A 419 -3.12 -16.15 -12.24
CA GLU A 419 -4.27 -16.73 -12.96
C GLU A 419 -4.67 -15.82 -14.13
N ASN A 420 -3.67 -15.40 -14.94
CA ASN A 420 -3.95 -14.57 -16.08
C ASN A 420 -4.64 -15.35 -17.22
N ARG A 421 -5.61 -14.68 -17.86
CA ARG A 421 -6.41 -15.26 -18.94
C ARG A 421 -5.74 -15.17 -20.32
N TYR A 422 -4.62 -14.46 -20.41
CA TYR A 422 -3.91 -14.17 -21.67
C TYR A 422 -2.89 -15.24 -22.03
N GLY A 423 -2.60 -16.18 -21.12
CA GLY A 423 -1.56 -17.18 -21.29
C GLY A 423 -0.14 -16.62 -21.26
N HIS A 424 0.04 -15.47 -20.58
CA HIS A 424 1.36 -14.88 -20.38
C HIS A 424 2.07 -15.46 -19.16
N PRO A 425 3.43 -15.50 -19.16
CA PRO A 425 4.29 -15.28 -20.31
C PRO A 425 4.17 -16.45 -21.31
N ASN A 426 4.22 -16.08 -22.60
CA ASN A 426 4.13 -17.08 -23.67
C ASN A 426 5.37 -17.98 -23.68
N GLN A 427 5.19 -19.23 -24.12
CA GLN A 427 6.26 -20.23 -24.15
C GLN A 427 7.40 -19.81 -25.09
N GLU A 428 7.10 -19.23 -26.25
CA GLU A 428 8.10 -18.76 -27.21
C GLU A 428 9.01 -17.67 -26.60
N THR A 429 8.42 -16.74 -25.84
CA THR A 429 9.17 -15.70 -25.10
C THR A 429 10.09 -16.32 -24.07
N LEU A 430 9.58 -17.30 -23.28
CA LEU A 430 10.41 -18.00 -22.30
C LEU A 430 11.55 -18.80 -22.95
N GLU A 431 11.31 -19.44 -24.10
CA GLU A 431 12.32 -20.16 -24.85
C GLU A 431 13.38 -19.23 -25.43
N THR A 432 12.98 -18.07 -25.95
CA THR A 432 13.91 -17.03 -26.41
C THR A 432 14.82 -16.59 -25.27
N LEU A 433 14.27 -16.25 -24.11
CA LEU A 433 15.08 -15.83 -22.95
C LEU A 433 16.02 -16.94 -22.46
N LYS A 434 15.54 -18.21 -22.42
CA LYS A 434 16.36 -19.36 -22.04
C LYS A 434 17.48 -19.64 -23.03
N LYS A 435 17.22 -19.50 -24.33
CA LYS A 435 18.21 -19.68 -25.41
C LYS A 435 19.43 -18.76 -25.21
N TYR A 436 19.19 -17.54 -24.73
CA TYR A 436 20.26 -16.58 -24.45
C TYR A 436 20.75 -16.64 -23.00
N GLN A 437 20.39 -17.69 -22.23
CA GLN A 437 20.82 -17.94 -20.85
C GLN A 437 20.47 -16.82 -19.87
N ILE A 438 19.38 -16.11 -20.12
CA ILE A 438 18.91 -15.01 -19.31
C ILE A 438 18.18 -15.57 -18.06
N ARG A 439 18.53 -15.08 -16.88
CA ARG A 439 17.81 -15.42 -15.66
C ARG A 439 16.43 -14.78 -15.66
N ILE A 440 15.37 -15.56 -15.45
CA ILE A 440 13.98 -15.11 -15.48
C ILE A 440 13.43 -15.05 -14.05
N LEU A 441 12.86 -13.93 -13.68
CA LEU A 441 12.07 -13.77 -12.46
C LEU A 441 10.65 -13.30 -12.84
N ARG A 442 9.63 -13.94 -12.22
CA ARG A 442 8.23 -13.71 -12.54
C ARG A 442 7.44 -13.43 -11.26
N THR A 443 6.55 -12.43 -11.31
CA THR A 443 5.71 -12.06 -10.15
C THR A 443 4.70 -13.15 -9.79
N ASP A 444 4.13 -13.88 -10.76
CA ASP A 444 3.18 -14.97 -10.51
C ASP A 444 3.80 -16.14 -9.71
N GLN A 445 5.12 -16.33 -9.81
CA GLN A 445 5.84 -17.39 -9.11
C GLN A 445 6.48 -16.94 -7.80
N LYS A 446 6.95 -15.70 -7.72
CA LYS A 446 7.80 -15.21 -6.64
C LYS A 446 7.17 -14.08 -5.82
N GLY A 447 5.98 -13.62 -6.20
CA GLY A 447 5.40 -12.40 -5.64
C GLY A 447 6.17 -11.16 -6.10
N ALA A 448 6.16 -10.10 -5.32
CA ALA A 448 6.90 -8.90 -5.65
C ALA A 448 8.41 -9.17 -5.76
N LEU A 449 9.05 -8.57 -6.79
CA LEU A 449 10.47 -8.74 -7.10
C LEU A 449 11.20 -7.46 -6.74
N LYS A 450 11.89 -7.45 -5.60
CA LYS A 450 12.63 -6.28 -5.10
C LYS A 450 14.12 -6.44 -5.33
N LEU A 451 14.71 -5.53 -6.07
CA LEU A 451 16.15 -5.38 -6.23
C LEU A 451 16.60 -4.25 -5.28
N MET A 452 17.43 -4.55 -4.30
CA MET A 452 18.00 -3.55 -3.37
C MET A 452 19.49 -3.37 -3.66
N GLN A 453 19.92 -2.13 -3.69
CA GLN A 453 21.31 -1.77 -3.86
C GLN A 453 22.02 -1.75 -2.48
N ILE A 454 22.90 -2.71 -2.23
CA ILE A 454 23.64 -2.85 -0.97
C ILE A 454 25.13 -3.05 -1.30
N ASN A 455 26.01 -2.18 -0.78
CA ASN A 455 27.44 -2.28 -1.00
C ASN A 455 27.84 -2.42 -2.49
N GLN A 456 27.30 -1.55 -3.32
CA GLN A 456 27.50 -1.52 -4.77
C GLN A 456 27.03 -2.76 -5.55
N GLN A 457 26.22 -3.62 -4.92
CA GLN A 457 25.63 -4.79 -5.55
C GLN A 457 24.11 -4.79 -5.43
N TRP A 458 23.43 -5.23 -6.48
CA TRP A 458 22.00 -5.45 -6.46
C TRP A 458 21.67 -6.83 -5.88
N ARG A 459 20.93 -6.83 -4.76
CA ARG A 459 20.41 -8.05 -4.12
C ARG A 459 18.95 -8.21 -4.42
N ILE A 460 18.56 -9.41 -4.81
CA ILE A 460 17.18 -9.75 -5.15
C ILE A 460 16.50 -10.31 -3.90
N GLN A 461 15.36 -9.76 -3.57
CA GLN A 461 14.43 -10.29 -2.58
C GLN A 461 13.09 -10.57 -3.25
N THR A 462 12.39 -11.59 -2.79
CA THR A 462 11.07 -11.98 -3.26
C THR A 462 10.15 -12.18 -2.06
N VAL A 463 8.85 -11.98 -2.25
CA VAL A 463 7.86 -12.06 -1.15
C VAL A 463 7.34 -13.49 -0.95
N ARG A 464 7.54 -14.38 -1.93
CA ARG A 464 7.15 -15.81 -1.89
C ARG A 464 8.37 -16.72 -1.96
#